data_59669a724cc39a84575d10487810e0d2
#
_entry.id   59669a724cc39a84575d10487810e0d2
#
_cell.length_a   1.000
_cell.length_b   1.000
_cell.length_c   1.000
_cell.angle_alpha   90.00
_cell.angle_beta   90.00
_cell.angle_gamma   90.00
#
_symmetry.space_group_name_H-M   'P 1'
#
loop_
_entity.id
_entity.type
_entity.pdbx_description
1 polymer ?
#
loop_
_entity_poly.entity_id
_entity_poly.type
_entity_poly.pdbx_seq_one_letter_code
_entity_poly.pdbx_strand_id
1 'polypeptide(L)'
;NYSKGDTNMKKSKLALLAGVAAASTLFLAACGSSSNASKGTTYNYVYSSDPDTLNYLTSNRATTSDITTNLVDGLFENDQYGNLVPALAEDWSVSKDGLTYTYKLRKDAKWYDSEGNEYADVTAKDFVTSLKYVADKKSDALYLVQNSVKGLDDYVNGKTKDFSTVGVKAVDDHTLQYTLNQPESFWNSKLTTATMMPVNAKFLESAGKDFGSVKPNGILYNGPYILKSFTSKSQIELDKNPDYYDKKNVHIDTVKLTYFDGSDQDYLARNFSDGNLTSARLFPTSSTYSTIQKKFKDNIVYSQQDSTVYYAYFNVNRQNYGHTKKTSDEQKNSTKTALQNKNFRQALNFALDRTSYSAQANGKEGASRTLRTLLVPPTFVQADGKDFGTLVEEKLAATGDEWKGVSFADAQDSLHNADKAKAELAKAKSELQSQGVQFPIHIDYVVDQSSSTLVQQADSMKSSIETALGKDNVVIDVQKLSTDDADNATYFAQSPDQKDFDMDITGWGPDFQDPSTYLNILNPTDGSTLTGMGLDPKKDQALIEKIGLNQYKELLDAANAEKLDTNARYEKYAAAQAWLTEN
;
A
#
# COMPACT_ATOMS: atom_id res chain seq x y z
N ASN A 1 -12.56 2.31 -20.37
CA ASN A 1 -12.53 1.15 -21.27
C ASN A 1 -11.26 0.34 -21.01
N TYR A 2 -11.29 -0.51 -20.00
CA TYR A 2 -10.24 -1.52 -19.82
C TYR A 2 -10.48 -2.62 -20.85
N SER A 3 -9.58 -2.78 -21.79
CA SER A 3 -9.60 -3.87 -22.77
C SER A 3 -9.21 -5.17 -22.06
N LYS A 4 -10.00 -6.19 -22.29
CA LYS A 4 -9.74 -7.57 -21.92
C LYS A 4 -8.35 -8.00 -22.44
N GLY A 5 -7.40 -8.14 -21.55
CA GLY A 5 -6.20 -8.91 -21.78
C GLY A 5 -6.46 -10.34 -21.31
N ASP A 6 -6.56 -11.27 -22.25
CA ASP A 6 -6.57 -12.70 -21.98
C ASP A 6 -5.23 -13.07 -21.30
N THR A 7 -5.25 -13.24 -20.01
CA THR A 7 -4.16 -13.87 -19.28
C THR A 7 -4.58 -15.27 -18.85
N ASN A 8 -4.23 -16.23 -19.72
CA ASN A 8 -4.01 -17.60 -19.27
C ASN A 8 -2.81 -17.62 -18.31
N MET A 9 -3.01 -17.24 -17.09
CA MET A 9 -2.03 -17.51 -16.04
C MET A 9 -2.19 -18.97 -15.60
N LYS A 10 -1.21 -19.78 -16.00
CA LYS A 10 -0.98 -21.08 -15.38
C LYS A 10 -0.89 -20.87 -13.85
N LYS A 11 -1.71 -21.61 -13.12
CA LYS A 11 -1.74 -21.68 -11.66
C LYS A 11 -0.33 -22.01 -11.14
N SER A 12 0.50 -21.02 -10.93
CA SER A 12 1.62 -21.15 -10.02
C SER A 12 1.11 -20.71 -8.66
N LYS A 13 1.29 -21.55 -7.67
CA LYS A 13 1.00 -21.31 -6.27
C LYS A 13 1.83 -20.10 -5.81
N LEU A 14 1.39 -18.90 -6.09
CA LEU A 14 1.77 -17.74 -5.32
C LEU A 14 0.87 -17.77 -4.09
N ALA A 15 1.39 -18.31 -3.01
CA ALA A 15 0.90 -17.92 -1.70
C ALA A 15 1.16 -16.42 -1.59
N LEU A 16 0.20 -15.61 -2.01
CA LEU A 16 0.15 -14.21 -1.67
C LEU A 16 -0.03 -14.17 -0.16
N LEU A 17 1.07 -13.92 0.54
CA LEU A 17 1.04 -13.29 1.85
C LEU A 17 0.52 -11.84 1.68
N ALA A 18 -0.61 -11.68 1.05
CA ALA A 18 -1.49 -10.52 1.15
C ALA A 18 -2.52 -10.80 2.25
N GLY A 19 -2.08 -11.43 3.29
CA GLY A 19 -2.83 -11.57 4.51
C GLY A 19 -2.24 -10.61 5.51
N VAL A 20 -2.99 -9.57 5.79
CA VAL A 20 -2.97 -8.87 7.08
C VAL A 20 -1.60 -8.86 7.76
N ALA A 21 -0.69 -8.11 7.22
CA ALA A 21 0.49 -7.73 7.96
C ALA A 21 0.40 -6.23 8.28
N ALA A 22 -0.65 -5.84 9.01
CA ALA A 22 -0.49 -4.80 10.02
C ALA A 22 0.31 -5.43 11.16
N ALA A 23 1.44 -6.04 10.82
CA ALA A 23 2.27 -6.65 11.81
C ALA A 23 3.22 -5.59 12.32
N SER A 24 3.07 -5.21 13.56
CA SER A 24 4.22 -4.74 14.31
C SER A 24 5.31 -5.80 14.13
N THR A 25 6.24 -5.54 13.25
CA THR A 25 7.41 -6.38 13.08
C THR A 25 8.31 -6.15 14.28
N LEU A 26 8.40 -7.16 15.12
CA LEU A 26 9.43 -7.21 16.16
C LEU A 26 10.73 -7.61 15.45
N PHE A 27 11.70 -6.72 15.45
CA PHE A 27 13.04 -7.02 14.94
C PHE A 27 14.01 -7.30 16.10
N LEU A 28 14.77 -8.35 15.94
CA LEU A 28 15.93 -8.64 16.79
C LEU A 28 17.16 -8.13 16.05
N ALA A 29 17.85 -7.13 16.61
CA ALA A 29 19.12 -6.65 16.09
C ALA A 29 20.26 -7.17 16.96
N ALA A 30 21.20 -7.90 16.37
CA ALA A 30 22.38 -8.35 17.05
C ALA A 30 23.51 -7.31 16.88
N CYS A 31 23.87 -6.62 17.96
CA CYS A 31 25.17 -5.97 18.07
C CYS A 31 26.19 -7.00 18.57
N GLY A 32 26.76 -7.76 17.65
CA GLY A 32 27.88 -8.63 17.98
C GLY A 32 29.18 -7.84 18.13
N SER A 33 29.64 -7.59 19.35
CA SER A 33 30.99 -7.17 19.59
C SER A 33 31.91 -8.39 19.54
N SER A 34 32.60 -8.61 18.43
CA SER A 34 33.82 -9.41 18.39
C SER A 34 34.91 -8.69 17.62
N SER A 35 35.97 -8.38 18.34
CA SER A 35 37.24 -7.88 17.84
C SER A 35 37.86 -8.88 16.84
N ASN A 36 38.11 -8.45 15.61
CA ASN A 36 39.35 -8.56 14.85
C ASN A 36 39.15 -8.31 13.36
N ALA A 37 40.03 -7.42 12.82
CA ALA A 37 40.41 -7.26 11.43
C ALA A 37 39.28 -7.20 10.37
N SER A 38 39.00 -6.03 9.85
CA SER A 38 38.40 -5.66 8.53
C SER A 38 37.75 -6.82 7.71
N LYS A 39 36.84 -7.56 8.30
CA LYS A 39 35.81 -8.27 7.54
C LYS A 39 34.72 -7.26 7.28
N GLY A 40 34.44 -6.97 5.99
CA GLY A 40 33.35 -6.09 5.60
C GLY A 40 32.03 -6.46 6.30
N THR A 41 31.19 -5.46 6.51
CA THR A 41 29.88 -5.65 7.14
C THR A 41 28.94 -6.40 6.21
N THR A 42 28.34 -7.49 6.69
CA THR A 42 27.37 -8.28 5.91
C THR A 42 26.01 -8.24 6.58
N TYR A 43 24.96 -7.92 5.81
CA TYR A 43 23.58 -8.08 6.23
C TYR A 43 23.03 -9.39 5.66
N ASN A 44 22.67 -10.31 6.54
CA ASN A 44 22.09 -11.60 6.20
C ASN A 44 20.61 -11.62 6.56
N TYR A 45 19.77 -11.89 5.57
CA TYR A 45 18.33 -12.04 5.76
C TYR A 45 17.76 -13.08 4.79
N VAL A 46 16.44 -13.07 4.59
CA VAL A 46 15.74 -14.01 3.74
C VAL A 46 14.91 -13.31 2.66
N TYR A 47 14.59 -14.04 1.61
CA TYR A 47 13.59 -13.67 0.61
C TYR A 47 12.71 -14.89 0.31
N SER A 48 11.47 -14.69 -0.11
CA SER A 48 10.48 -15.77 -0.26
C SER A 48 10.05 -16.06 -1.70
N SER A 49 10.36 -15.17 -2.63
CA SER A 49 10.01 -15.33 -4.05
C SER A 49 11.12 -14.82 -4.93
N ASP A 50 11.51 -15.62 -5.91
CA ASP A 50 12.49 -15.18 -6.91
C ASP A 50 11.96 -13.99 -7.71
N PRO A 51 12.79 -12.98 -8.02
CA PRO A 51 12.45 -12.01 -9.04
C PRO A 51 12.35 -12.71 -10.40
N ASP A 52 11.32 -12.39 -11.15
CA ASP A 52 11.14 -12.89 -12.53
C ASP A 52 11.87 -12.03 -13.56
N THR A 53 12.19 -10.80 -13.19
CA THR A 53 12.91 -9.84 -14.02
C THR A 53 13.62 -8.79 -13.16
N LEU A 54 14.71 -8.22 -13.69
CA LEU A 54 15.32 -6.98 -13.21
C LEU A 54 14.92 -5.77 -14.07
N ASN A 55 13.98 -5.93 -15.00
CA ASN A 55 13.49 -4.80 -15.80
C ASN A 55 12.61 -3.89 -14.96
N TYR A 56 13.26 -3.02 -14.20
CA TYR A 56 12.64 -2.07 -13.27
C TYR A 56 11.74 -1.04 -13.98
N LEU A 57 11.91 -0.84 -15.28
CA LEU A 57 11.11 0.11 -16.05
C LEU A 57 9.74 -0.43 -16.44
N THR A 58 9.59 -1.75 -16.55
CA THR A 58 8.34 -2.36 -17.03
C THR A 58 7.59 -3.14 -15.96
N SER A 59 8.27 -3.64 -14.93
CA SER A 59 7.66 -4.40 -13.85
C SER A 59 7.32 -3.52 -12.65
N ASN A 60 6.10 -3.64 -12.12
CA ASN A 60 5.68 -3.03 -10.85
C ASN A 60 5.65 -4.05 -9.70
N ARG A 61 6.24 -5.23 -9.86
CA ARG A 61 6.23 -6.29 -8.86
C ARG A 61 7.22 -6.01 -7.74
N ALA A 62 6.80 -6.25 -6.50
CA ALA A 62 7.64 -6.12 -5.31
C ALA A 62 8.91 -6.99 -5.40
N THR A 63 8.81 -8.20 -5.95
CA THR A 63 9.95 -9.11 -6.15
C THR A 63 11.05 -8.52 -7.03
N THR A 64 10.71 -7.62 -7.96
CA THR A 64 11.68 -6.86 -8.76
C THR A 64 12.15 -5.62 -8.00
N SER A 65 11.23 -4.81 -7.48
CA SER A 65 11.58 -3.52 -6.86
C SER A 65 12.37 -3.67 -5.57
N ASP A 66 12.12 -4.69 -4.76
CA ASP A 66 12.90 -4.98 -3.53
C ASP A 66 14.40 -5.17 -3.80
N ILE A 67 14.74 -5.63 -5.00
CA ILE A 67 16.13 -5.78 -5.43
C ILE A 67 16.62 -4.50 -6.14
N THR A 68 15.88 -4.03 -7.15
CA THR A 68 16.35 -2.99 -8.06
C THR A 68 16.43 -1.60 -7.44
N THR A 69 15.65 -1.31 -6.39
CA THR A 69 15.76 -0.06 -5.61
C THR A 69 17.09 0.11 -4.90
N ASN A 70 17.84 -0.98 -4.70
CA ASN A 70 19.21 -0.93 -4.18
C ASN A 70 20.27 -0.79 -5.28
N LEU A 71 19.88 -0.93 -6.54
CA LEU A 71 20.79 -1.05 -7.68
C LEU A 71 20.76 0.19 -8.60
N VAL A 72 19.61 0.87 -8.68
CA VAL A 72 19.38 2.01 -9.57
C VAL A 72 18.69 3.12 -8.82
N ASP A 73 19.27 4.32 -8.88
CA ASP A 73 18.68 5.54 -8.32
C ASP A 73 17.90 6.31 -9.38
N GLY A 74 16.88 7.04 -8.92
CA GLY A 74 16.12 8.03 -9.69
C GLY A 74 16.45 9.46 -9.30
N LEU A 75 15.55 10.40 -9.63
CA LEU A 75 15.73 11.82 -9.27
C LEU A 75 15.65 12.03 -7.76
N PHE A 76 14.74 11.30 -7.11
CA PHE A 76 14.49 11.36 -5.67
C PHE A 76 14.46 9.95 -5.08
N GLU A 77 14.63 9.89 -3.78
CA GLU A 77 14.42 8.71 -2.96
C GLU A 77 13.66 9.07 -1.67
N ASN A 78 13.29 8.08 -0.87
CA ASN A 78 12.68 8.30 0.43
C ASN A 78 13.70 7.99 1.52
N ASP A 79 13.76 8.82 2.56
CA ASP A 79 14.54 8.53 3.75
C ASP A 79 13.84 7.47 4.63
N GLN A 80 14.47 7.10 5.74
CA GLN A 80 13.94 6.10 6.69
C GLN A 80 12.59 6.49 7.32
N TYR A 81 12.16 7.75 7.20
CA TYR A 81 10.88 8.24 7.71
C TYR A 81 9.83 8.41 6.60
N GLY A 82 10.18 8.10 5.35
CA GLY A 82 9.31 8.28 4.19
C GLY A 82 9.35 9.70 3.59
N ASN A 83 10.23 10.58 4.06
CA ASN A 83 10.37 11.91 3.48
C ASN A 83 11.08 11.83 2.14
N LEU A 84 10.61 12.64 1.19
CA LEU A 84 11.23 12.77 -0.12
C LEU A 84 12.55 13.52 -0.01
N VAL A 85 13.64 12.92 -0.47
CA VAL A 85 14.98 13.50 -0.45
C VAL A 85 15.63 13.45 -1.84
N PRO A 86 16.55 14.40 -2.15
CA PRO A 86 17.28 14.40 -3.41
C PRO A 86 18.15 13.14 -3.58
N ALA A 87 18.19 12.61 -4.81
CA ALA A 87 19.13 11.56 -5.22
C ALA A 87 19.96 12.03 -6.41
N LEU A 88 19.58 11.69 -7.66
CA LEU A 88 20.28 12.20 -8.85
C LEU A 88 19.99 13.69 -9.13
N ALA A 89 18.85 14.22 -8.68
CA ALA A 89 18.58 15.64 -8.73
C ALA A 89 19.17 16.35 -7.50
N GLU A 90 20.03 17.35 -7.70
CA GLU A 90 20.58 18.18 -6.62
C GLU A 90 19.65 19.35 -6.27
N ASP A 91 18.93 19.87 -7.28
CA ASP A 91 18.04 21.00 -7.15
C ASP A 91 16.92 20.91 -8.18
N TRP A 92 15.81 21.58 -7.91
CA TRP A 92 14.68 21.65 -8.83
C TRP A 92 13.86 22.93 -8.64
N SER A 93 13.11 23.27 -9.67
CA SER A 93 12.17 24.37 -9.66
C SER A 93 10.89 24.01 -10.40
N VAL A 94 9.79 24.69 -10.06
CA VAL A 94 8.52 24.56 -10.76
C VAL A 94 8.09 25.93 -11.27
N SER A 95 7.52 25.97 -12.47
CA SER A 95 6.96 27.18 -13.05
C SER A 95 5.76 27.70 -12.24
N LYS A 96 5.44 29.00 -12.38
CA LYS A 96 4.32 29.61 -11.62
C LYS A 96 2.96 28.96 -11.87
N ASP A 97 2.76 28.41 -13.06
CA ASP A 97 1.54 27.70 -13.42
C ASP A 97 1.52 26.24 -12.93
N GLY A 98 2.60 25.78 -12.27
CA GLY A 98 2.72 24.43 -11.75
C GLY A 98 2.92 23.33 -12.81
N LEU A 99 3.17 23.70 -14.08
CA LEU A 99 3.19 22.74 -15.19
C LEU A 99 4.57 22.25 -15.56
N THR A 100 5.61 23.07 -15.40
CA THR A 100 6.98 22.73 -15.83
C THR A 100 7.90 22.58 -14.64
N TYR A 101 8.42 21.37 -14.47
CA TYR A 101 9.41 21.00 -13.46
C TYR A 101 10.78 20.91 -14.12
N THR A 102 11.77 21.61 -13.57
CA THR A 102 13.15 21.61 -14.04
C THR A 102 14.07 21.06 -12.96
N TYR A 103 14.84 20.04 -13.29
CA TYR A 103 15.76 19.35 -12.38
C TYR A 103 17.20 19.57 -12.80
N LYS A 104 18.05 19.88 -11.82
CA LYS A 104 19.50 19.93 -11.98
C LYS A 104 20.09 18.62 -11.49
N LEU A 105 20.72 17.89 -12.41
CA LEU A 105 21.33 16.60 -12.08
C LEU A 105 22.75 16.79 -11.55
N ARG A 106 23.12 15.94 -10.61
CA ARG A 106 24.49 15.86 -10.13
C ARG A 106 25.44 15.41 -11.24
N LYS A 107 26.70 15.88 -11.18
CA LYS A 107 27.70 15.61 -12.23
C LYS A 107 28.60 14.42 -11.92
N ASP A 108 28.54 13.91 -10.69
CA ASP A 108 29.38 12.82 -10.19
C ASP A 108 28.69 11.44 -10.22
N ALA A 109 27.46 11.36 -10.73
CA ALA A 109 26.75 10.11 -10.90
C ALA A 109 27.17 9.41 -12.21
N LYS A 110 27.48 8.11 -12.09
CA LYS A 110 27.96 7.27 -13.18
C LYS A 110 27.15 5.99 -13.28
N TRP A 111 27.12 5.44 -14.47
CA TRP A 111 26.72 4.06 -14.71
C TRP A 111 27.92 3.12 -14.56
N TYR A 112 27.68 1.98 -13.94
CA TYR A 112 28.67 0.92 -13.73
C TYR A 112 28.16 -0.38 -14.33
N ASP A 113 29.07 -1.21 -14.85
CA ASP A 113 28.77 -2.57 -15.28
C ASP A 113 28.71 -3.55 -14.07
N SER A 114 28.43 -4.82 -14.34
CA SER A 114 28.36 -5.86 -13.31
C SER A 114 29.67 -6.17 -12.59
N GLU A 115 30.79 -5.72 -13.12
CA GLU A 115 32.11 -5.88 -12.53
C GLU A 115 32.54 -4.64 -11.75
N GLY A 116 31.71 -3.58 -11.75
CA GLY A 116 31.98 -2.32 -11.08
C GLY A 116 32.81 -1.34 -11.91
N ASN A 117 33.04 -1.60 -13.20
CA ASN A 117 33.75 -0.67 -14.07
C ASN A 117 32.82 0.47 -14.50
N GLU A 118 33.35 1.68 -14.55
CA GLU A 118 32.64 2.85 -15.08
C GLU A 118 32.25 2.61 -16.55
N TYR A 119 30.97 2.81 -16.87
CA TYR A 119 30.42 2.62 -18.21
C TYR A 119 30.15 3.96 -18.92
N ALA A 120 29.49 4.89 -18.25
CA ALA A 120 29.13 6.21 -18.76
C ALA A 120 28.69 7.16 -17.62
N ASP A 121 28.59 8.46 -17.92
CA ASP A 121 27.92 9.42 -17.06
C ASP A 121 26.41 9.18 -17.06
N VAL A 122 25.75 9.44 -15.92
CA VAL A 122 24.29 9.55 -15.88
C VAL A 122 23.88 10.94 -16.36
N THR A 123 23.00 11.01 -17.36
CA THR A 123 22.61 12.27 -18.01
C THR A 123 21.09 12.42 -18.08
N ALA A 124 20.63 13.64 -18.37
CA ALA A 124 19.21 13.93 -18.60
C ALA A 124 18.61 13.13 -19.76
N LYS A 125 19.42 12.76 -20.76
CA LYS A 125 18.98 11.91 -21.87
C LYS A 125 18.56 10.51 -21.43
N ASP A 126 19.15 9.99 -20.35
CA ASP A 126 18.81 8.68 -19.82
C ASP A 126 17.36 8.63 -19.31
N PHE A 127 16.84 9.75 -18.82
CA PHE A 127 15.43 9.87 -18.40
C PHE A 127 14.47 9.98 -19.59
N VAL A 128 14.88 10.66 -20.66
CA VAL A 128 14.10 10.73 -21.91
C VAL A 128 14.01 9.33 -22.54
N THR A 129 15.14 8.64 -22.61
CA THR A 129 15.23 7.24 -23.10
C THR A 129 14.33 6.32 -22.28
N SER A 130 14.38 6.44 -20.96
CA SER A 130 13.60 5.64 -20.03
C SER A 130 12.10 5.82 -20.25
N LEU A 131 11.59 7.05 -20.26
CA LEU A 131 10.16 7.30 -20.42
C LEU A 131 9.64 6.82 -21.78
N LYS A 132 10.46 6.97 -22.83
CA LYS A 132 10.12 6.42 -24.15
C LYS A 132 10.01 4.88 -24.10
N TYR A 133 10.97 4.21 -23.48
CA TYR A 133 10.96 2.77 -23.32
C TYR A 133 9.75 2.29 -22.52
N VAL A 134 9.45 2.95 -21.41
CA VAL A 134 8.27 2.69 -20.57
C VAL A 134 6.97 2.79 -21.38
N ALA A 135 6.84 3.83 -22.20
CA ALA A 135 5.68 4.03 -23.07
C ALA A 135 5.60 2.96 -24.18
N ASP A 136 6.70 2.70 -24.88
CA ASP A 136 6.77 1.72 -25.97
C ASP A 136 6.46 0.30 -25.50
N LYS A 137 6.92 -0.05 -24.29
CA LYS A 137 6.71 -1.37 -23.68
C LYS A 137 5.40 -1.47 -22.88
N LYS A 138 4.66 -0.38 -22.71
CA LYS A 138 3.43 -0.32 -21.91
C LYS A 138 3.66 -0.88 -20.50
N SER A 139 4.59 -0.27 -19.79
CA SER A 139 4.94 -0.63 -18.41
C SER A 139 3.71 -0.85 -17.54
N ASP A 140 3.78 -1.83 -16.64
CA ASP A 140 2.72 -2.13 -15.66
C ASP A 140 2.39 -0.92 -14.74
N ALA A 141 3.38 -0.02 -14.52
CA ALA A 141 3.21 1.19 -13.72
C ALA A 141 2.96 2.47 -14.55
N LEU A 142 2.73 2.34 -15.85
CA LEU A 142 2.51 3.49 -16.75
C LEU A 142 1.31 4.36 -16.32
N TYR A 143 0.29 3.78 -15.69
CA TYR A 143 -0.89 4.47 -15.20
C TYR A 143 -0.57 5.64 -14.24
N LEU A 144 0.54 5.57 -13.51
CA LEU A 144 0.97 6.62 -12.56
C LEU A 144 1.28 7.95 -13.25
N VAL A 145 1.76 7.91 -14.50
CA VAL A 145 2.29 9.09 -15.20
C VAL A 145 1.67 9.34 -16.56
N GLN A 146 0.95 8.37 -17.12
CA GLN A 146 0.39 8.45 -18.48
C GLN A 146 -0.49 9.69 -18.71
N ASN A 147 -1.33 10.02 -17.73
CA ASN A 147 -2.22 11.19 -17.78
C ASN A 147 -1.58 12.45 -17.18
N SER A 148 -0.45 12.33 -16.51
CA SER A 148 0.26 13.45 -15.88
C SER A 148 1.17 14.17 -16.86
N VAL A 149 1.99 13.41 -17.59
CA VAL A 149 2.98 13.99 -18.52
C VAL A 149 2.28 14.41 -19.82
N LYS A 150 2.50 15.66 -20.22
CA LYS A 150 1.91 16.22 -21.44
C LYS A 150 2.22 15.36 -22.66
N GLY A 151 1.20 15.01 -23.44
CA GLY A 151 1.33 14.26 -24.68
C GLY A 151 1.64 12.77 -24.53
N LEU A 152 1.89 12.27 -23.31
CA LEU A 152 2.24 10.85 -23.09
C LEU A 152 1.06 9.93 -23.40
N ASP A 153 -0.16 10.28 -22.99
CA ASP A 153 -1.37 9.50 -23.32
C ASP A 153 -1.60 9.37 -24.83
N ASP A 154 -1.44 10.46 -25.56
CA ASP A 154 -1.58 10.47 -27.03
C ASP A 154 -0.53 9.58 -27.71
N TYR A 155 0.70 9.58 -27.20
CA TYR A 155 1.76 8.72 -27.68
C TYR A 155 1.48 7.24 -27.40
N VAL A 156 1.13 6.90 -26.15
CA VAL A 156 0.84 5.51 -25.71
C VAL A 156 -0.36 4.92 -26.48
N ASN A 157 -1.38 5.73 -26.75
CA ASN A 157 -2.57 5.33 -27.49
C ASN A 157 -2.41 5.38 -29.01
N GLY A 158 -1.22 5.74 -29.50
CA GLY A 158 -0.89 5.72 -30.94
C GLY A 158 -1.52 6.85 -31.77
N LYS A 159 -2.01 7.92 -31.11
CA LYS A 159 -2.47 9.13 -31.82
C LYS A 159 -1.31 9.88 -32.48
N THR A 160 -0.13 9.76 -31.93
CA THR A 160 1.12 10.23 -32.51
C THR A 160 2.21 9.17 -32.32
N LYS A 161 3.19 9.13 -33.25
CA LYS A 161 4.40 8.30 -33.16
C LYS A 161 5.64 9.14 -32.83
N ASP A 162 5.46 10.44 -32.75
CA ASP A 162 6.55 11.37 -32.46
C ASP A 162 6.68 11.60 -30.96
N PHE A 163 7.66 10.91 -30.34
CA PHE A 163 7.92 11.05 -28.91
C PHE A 163 8.41 12.46 -28.51
N SER A 164 8.89 13.27 -29.44
CA SER A 164 9.30 14.67 -29.16
C SER A 164 8.13 15.55 -28.71
N THR A 165 6.88 15.11 -28.93
CA THR A 165 5.67 15.78 -28.45
C THR A 165 5.36 15.52 -26.98
N VAL A 166 6.03 14.53 -26.37
CA VAL A 166 5.88 14.18 -24.97
C VAL A 166 6.65 15.15 -24.09
N GLY A 167 6.04 15.55 -22.97
CA GLY A 167 6.55 16.55 -22.04
C GLY A 167 7.75 16.09 -21.19
N VAL A 168 8.77 15.51 -21.81
CA VAL A 168 10.06 15.21 -21.19
C VAL A 168 11.19 15.69 -22.09
N LYS A 169 12.14 16.44 -21.54
CA LYS A 169 13.21 17.06 -22.32
C LYS A 169 14.53 17.11 -21.57
N ALA A 170 15.59 16.63 -22.18
CA ALA A 170 16.96 16.94 -21.79
C ALA A 170 17.32 18.32 -22.39
N VAL A 171 17.40 19.35 -21.55
CA VAL A 171 17.81 20.70 -21.99
C VAL A 171 19.30 20.73 -22.29
N ASP A 172 20.08 20.10 -21.42
CA ASP A 172 21.48 19.77 -21.56
C ASP A 172 21.75 18.43 -20.82
N ASP A 173 23.00 17.99 -20.72
CA ASP A 173 23.33 16.71 -20.10
C ASP A 173 22.95 16.64 -18.61
N HIS A 174 22.83 17.78 -17.91
CA HIS A 174 22.53 17.85 -16.47
C HIS A 174 21.28 18.68 -16.14
N THR A 175 20.45 18.98 -17.14
CA THR A 175 19.17 19.69 -16.95
C THR A 175 18.04 18.93 -17.61
N LEU A 176 17.13 18.41 -16.79
CA LEU A 176 15.94 17.66 -17.21
C LEU A 176 14.68 18.48 -16.94
N GLN A 177 13.73 18.46 -17.88
CA GLN A 177 12.41 19.04 -17.69
C GLN A 177 11.30 18.03 -17.91
N TYR A 178 10.29 18.09 -17.04
CA TYR A 178 8.98 17.50 -17.28
C TYR A 178 7.92 18.60 -17.41
N THR A 179 7.04 18.45 -18.38
CA THR A 179 5.85 19.31 -18.55
C THR A 179 4.60 18.47 -18.33
N LEU A 180 3.74 18.90 -17.43
CA LEU A 180 2.53 18.20 -17.05
C LEU A 180 1.30 18.76 -17.78
N ASN A 181 0.22 17.97 -17.86
CA ASN A 181 -1.08 18.38 -18.38
C ASN A 181 -1.81 19.33 -17.42
N GLN A 182 -1.57 19.17 -16.12
CA GLN A 182 -2.16 19.97 -15.05
C GLN A 182 -1.20 20.05 -13.86
N PRO A 183 -1.32 21.05 -12.98
CA PRO A 183 -0.50 21.12 -11.79
C PRO A 183 -0.72 19.91 -10.86
N GLU A 184 0.36 19.28 -10.43
CA GLU A 184 0.37 18.19 -9.45
C GLU A 184 1.43 18.50 -8.40
N SER A 185 1.02 19.04 -7.24
CA SER A 185 1.95 19.39 -6.14
C SER A 185 2.71 18.18 -5.60
N PHE A 186 2.20 16.97 -5.83
CA PHE A 186 2.76 15.67 -5.46
C PHE A 186 3.60 15.02 -6.58
N TRP A 187 3.84 15.71 -7.70
CA TRP A 187 4.56 15.15 -8.86
C TRP A 187 5.90 14.53 -8.49
N ASN A 188 6.70 15.22 -7.66
CA ASN A 188 8.03 14.73 -7.27
C ASN A 188 7.97 13.37 -6.56
N SER A 189 6.91 13.06 -5.83
CA SER A 189 6.76 11.76 -5.16
C SER A 189 6.60 10.60 -6.16
N LYS A 190 6.03 10.85 -7.34
CA LYS A 190 5.94 9.86 -8.42
C LYS A 190 7.31 9.49 -9.01
N LEU A 191 8.29 10.38 -8.87
CA LEU A 191 9.63 10.18 -9.41
C LEU A 191 10.50 9.23 -8.59
N THR A 192 10.01 8.75 -7.45
CA THR A 192 10.65 7.67 -6.68
C THR A 192 10.31 6.28 -7.21
N THR A 193 9.34 6.16 -8.11
CA THR A 193 8.94 4.87 -8.69
C THR A 193 9.95 4.39 -9.72
N ALA A 194 10.17 3.09 -9.79
CA ALA A 194 11.16 2.49 -10.68
C ALA A 194 10.92 2.82 -12.17
N THR A 195 9.66 2.96 -12.58
CA THR A 195 9.26 3.38 -13.93
C THR A 195 9.83 4.74 -14.35
N MET A 196 10.14 5.61 -13.38
CA MET A 196 10.70 6.95 -13.63
C MET A 196 12.22 7.02 -13.45
N MET A 197 12.89 5.90 -13.19
CA MET A 197 14.35 5.83 -13.11
C MET A 197 15.00 5.89 -14.50
N PRO A 198 16.26 6.33 -14.59
CA PRO A 198 16.94 6.47 -15.88
C PRO A 198 17.39 5.12 -16.45
N VAL A 199 17.71 5.09 -17.76
CA VAL A 199 18.39 3.99 -18.44
C VAL A 199 19.32 4.53 -19.50
N ASN A 200 20.52 3.94 -19.60
CA ASN A 200 21.49 4.30 -20.62
C ASN A 200 21.07 3.74 -21.98
N ALA A 201 20.92 4.62 -22.99
CA ALA A 201 20.43 4.25 -24.32
C ALA A 201 21.32 3.21 -25.03
N LYS A 202 22.64 3.37 -24.96
CA LYS A 202 23.60 2.47 -25.61
C LYS A 202 23.54 1.07 -24.99
N PHE A 203 23.45 0.99 -23.66
CA PHE A 203 23.30 -0.29 -22.97
C PHE A 203 21.96 -0.96 -23.32
N LEU A 204 20.86 -0.20 -23.27
CA LEU A 204 19.53 -0.70 -23.60
C LEU A 204 19.47 -1.28 -25.02
N GLU A 205 20.06 -0.58 -25.99
CA GLU A 205 20.16 -1.05 -27.37
C GLU A 205 21.01 -2.34 -27.48
N SER A 206 22.17 -2.39 -26.82
CA SER A 206 23.06 -3.54 -26.85
C SER A 206 22.47 -4.78 -26.15
N ALA A 207 21.77 -4.59 -25.05
CA ALA A 207 21.11 -5.68 -24.32
C ALA A 207 19.86 -6.20 -25.04
N GLY A 208 19.15 -5.32 -25.76
CA GLY A 208 17.95 -5.67 -26.51
C GLY A 208 16.93 -6.41 -25.66
N LYS A 209 16.53 -7.60 -26.09
CA LYS A 209 15.56 -8.45 -25.37
C LYS A 209 16.07 -9.00 -24.02
N ASP A 210 17.36 -8.99 -23.81
CA ASP A 210 17.99 -9.51 -22.59
C ASP A 210 18.09 -8.44 -21.48
N PHE A 211 17.69 -7.18 -21.78
CA PHE A 211 17.59 -6.14 -20.76
C PHE A 211 16.64 -6.55 -19.64
N GLY A 212 17.14 -6.50 -18.41
CA GLY A 212 16.40 -6.90 -17.23
C GLY A 212 16.38 -8.42 -16.96
N SER A 213 17.19 -9.21 -17.66
CA SER A 213 17.40 -10.62 -17.26
C SER A 213 17.95 -10.69 -15.83
N VAL A 214 17.55 -11.71 -15.07
CA VAL A 214 17.96 -11.87 -13.67
C VAL A 214 19.38 -12.44 -13.61
N LYS A 215 20.33 -11.61 -14.02
CA LYS A 215 21.77 -11.87 -14.05
C LYS A 215 22.52 -10.58 -13.74
N PRO A 216 23.75 -10.67 -13.21
CA PRO A 216 24.55 -9.47 -12.94
C PRO A 216 24.67 -8.51 -14.11
N ASN A 217 24.82 -9.00 -15.34
CA ASN A 217 24.93 -8.18 -16.54
C ASN A 217 23.58 -7.86 -17.24
N GLY A 218 22.45 -8.11 -16.56
CA GLY A 218 21.11 -7.83 -17.09
C GLY A 218 20.74 -6.36 -17.11
N ILE A 219 21.38 -5.54 -16.27
CA ILE A 219 21.21 -4.09 -16.17
C ILE A 219 22.55 -3.40 -15.93
N LEU A 220 22.58 -2.07 -16.04
CA LEU A 220 23.63 -1.23 -15.47
C LEU A 220 23.23 -0.73 -14.09
N TYR A 221 24.20 -0.28 -13.33
CA TYR A 221 24.09 0.13 -11.94
C TYR A 221 24.52 1.59 -11.76
N ASN A 222 23.72 2.38 -11.08
CA ASN A 222 24.09 3.72 -10.64
C ASN A 222 23.76 3.95 -9.16
N GLY A 223 23.25 2.93 -8.47
CA GLY A 223 22.88 2.95 -7.08
C GLY A 223 23.97 2.43 -6.14
N PRO A 224 23.61 2.26 -4.84
CA PRO A 224 24.59 1.89 -3.79
C PRO A 224 25.13 0.46 -3.91
N TYR A 225 24.46 -0.44 -4.63
CA TYR A 225 24.85 -1.85 -4.76
C TYR A 225 24.87 -2.33 -6.21
N ILE A 226 25.61 -3.40 -6.42
CA ILE A 226 25.70 -4.16 -7.67
C ILE A 226 25.27 -5.59 -7.35
N LEU A 227 24.42 -6.20 -8.20
CA LEU A 227 24.08 -7.61 -8.10
C LEU A 227 25.33 -8.45 -8.42
N LYS A 228 25.83 -9.15 -7.41
CA LYS A 228 26.98 -10.05 -7.55
C LYS A 228 26.58 -11.42 -8.07
N SER A 229 25.51 -11.99 -7.52
CA SER A 229 25.01 -13.29 -7.92
C SER A 229 23.53 -13.47 -7.60
N PHE A 230 22.88 -14.30 -8.41
CA PHE A 230 21.54 -14.80 -8.19
C PHE A 230 21.49 -16.29 -8.49
N THR A 231 21.03 -17.08 -7.54
CA THR A 231 20.73 -18.51 -7.72
C THR A 231 19.29 -18.74 -7.28
N SER A 232 18.44 -19.13 -8.23
CA SER A 232 17.00 -19.33 -8.01
C SER A 232 16.74 -20.26 -6.81
N LYS A 233 15.81 -19.84 -5.96
CA LYS A 233 15.42 -20.54 -4.72
C LYS A 233 16.61 -20.93 -3.83
N SER A 234 17.63 -20.10 -3.83
CA SER A 234 18.83 -20.32 -3.04
C SER A 234 19.35 -19.02 -2.44
N GLN A 235 19.95 -18.14 -3.25
CA GLN A 235 20.59 -16.93 -2.74
C GLN A 235 20.60 -15.79 -3.71
N ILE A 236 20.48 -14.56 -3.17
CA ILE A 236 20.76 -13.30 -3.84
C ILE A 236 21.89 -12.62 -3.07
N GLU A 237 22.93 -12.16 -3.76
CA GLU A 237 24.06 -11.43 -3.16
C GLU A 237 24.25 -10.10 -3.86
N LEU A 238 24.27 -9.02 -3.08
CA LEU A 238 24.56 -7.67 -3.54
C LEU A 238 25.86 -7.20 -2.87
N ASP A 239 26.78 -6.64 -3.65
CA ASP A 239 27.98 -6.01 -3.14
C ASP A 239 27.89 -4.49 -3.27
N LYS A 240 28.41 -3.77 -2.26
CA LYS A 240 28.49 -2.32 -2.28
C LYS A 240 29.23 -1.82 -3.52
N ASN A 241 28.66 -0.81 -4.16
CA ASN A 241 29.33 -0.08 -5.22
C ASN A 241 30.36 0.89 -4.61
N PRO A 242 31.68 0.64 -4.73
CA PRO A 242 32.69 1.46 -4.05
C PRO A 242 32.82 2.87 -4.63
N ASP A 243 32.28 3.09 -5.81
CA ASP A 243 32.35 4.36 -6.54
C ASP A 243 31.01 5.08 -6.63
N TYR A 244 30.01 4.58 -5.87
CA TYR A 244 28.72 5.25 -5.72
C TYR A 244 28.90 6.67 -5.19
N TYR A 245 28.18 7.64 -5.75
CA TYR A 245 28.36 9.06 -5.41
C TYR A 245 28.11 9.36 -3.94
N ASP A 246 27.20 8.64 -3.29
CA ASP A 246 26.89 8.79 -1.86
C ASP A 246 27.43 7.63 -1.00
N LYS A 247 28.53 7.04 -1.41
CA LYS A 247 29.17 5.88 -0.73
C LYS A 247 29.47 6.07 0.75
N LYS A 248 29.58 7.33 1.22
CA LYS A 248 29.81 7.65 2.64
C LYS A 248 28.63 7.25 3.55
N ASN A 249 27.42 7.19 2.98
CA ASN A 249 26.19 6.80 3.66
C ASN A 249 25.84 5.32 3.49
N VAL A 250 26.66 4.54 2.77
CA VAL A 250 26.49 3.09 2.60
C VAL A 250 27.41 2.36 3.57
N HIS A 251 26.82 1.78 4.62
CA HIS A 251 27.55 1.20 5.76
C HIS A 251 27.62 -0.33 5.72
N ILE A 252 26.87 -0.98 4.84
CA ILE A 252 26.84 -2.43 4.67
C ILE A 252 27.59 -2.75 3.37
N ASP A 253 28.61 -3.60 3.44
CA ASP A 253 29.43 -3.94 2.28
C ASP A 253 28.79 -5.03 1.41
N THR A 254 28.10 -6.00 2.03
CA THR A 254 27.46 -7.11 1.33
C THR A 254 26.06 -7.38 1.91
N VAL A 255 25.07 -7.58 1.04
CA VAL A 255 23.74 -8.05 1.39
C VAL A 255 23.58 -9.46 0.86
N LYS A 256 23.26 -10.42 1.76
CA LYS A 256 22.98 -11.83 1.40
C LYS A 256 21.55 -12.17 1.79
N LEU A 257 20.75 -12.53 0.81
CA LEU A 257 19.38 -12.98 1.01
C LEU A 257 19.30 -14.46 0.70
N THR A 258 18.93 -15.26 1.69
CA THR A 258 18.75 -16.72 1.56
C THR A 258 17.28 -17.02 1.29
N TYR A 259 17.00 -17.93 0.38
CA TYR A 259 15.62 -18.33 0.10
C TYR A 259 14.98 -19.02 1.32
N PHE A 260 13.79 -18.59 1.65
CA PHE A 260 12.96 -19.15 2.73
C PHE A 260 11.49 -19.11 2.32
N ASP A 261 10.84 -20.27 2.27
CA ASP A 261 9.47 -20.41 1.76
C ASP A 261 8.37 -19.94 2.73
N GLY A 262 8.75 -19.54 3.96
CA GLY A 262 7.82 -19.04 4.97
C GLY A 262 7.08 -20.14 5.77
N SER A 263 7.35 -21.42 5.52
CA SER A 263 6.61 -22.54 6.12
C SER A 263 6.83 -22.72 7.63
N ASP A 264 7.98 -22.28 8.15
CA ASP A 264 8.37 -22.44 9.55
C ASP A 264 8.54 -21.07 10.22
N GLN A 265 7.56 -20.64 11.02
CA GLN A 265 7.59 -19.35 11.73
C GLN A 265 8.78 -19.20 12.69
N ASP A 266 9.32 -20.31 13.20
CA ASP A 266 10.43 -20.29 14.15
C ASP A 266 11.81 -20.25 13.46
N TYR A 267 11.86 -20.45 12.14
CA TYR A 267 13.09 -20.47 11.36
C TYR A 267 13.93 -19.20 11.54
N LEU A 268 13.30 -18.03 11.42
CA LEU A 268 14.00 -16.75 11.51
C LEU A 268 14.62 -16.53 12.88
N ALA A 269 13.86 -16.80 13.95
CA ALA A 269 14.33 -16.63 15.32
C ALA A 269 15.45 -17.60 15.66
N ARG A 270 15.39 -18.85 15.21
CA ARG A 270 16.49 -19.83 15.40
C ARG A 270 17.76 -19.39 14.68
N ASN A 271 17.67 -19.04 13.42
CA ASN A 271 18.83 -18.63 12.62
C ASN A 271 19.44 -17.30 13.12
N PHE A 272 18.63 -16.39 13.63
CA PHE A 272 19.13 -15.22 14.34
C PHE A 272 19.90 -15.63 15.61
N SER A 273 19.33 -16.52 16.43
CA SER A 273 19.94 -17.04 17.66
C SER A 273 21.28 -17.70 17.41
N ASP A 274 21.43 -18.37 16.26
CA ASP A 274 22.63 -19.08 15.82
C ASP A 274 23.64 -18.17 15.11
N GLY A 275 23.29 -16.87 14.93
CA GLY A 275 24.15 -15.89 14.26
C GLY A 275 24.17 -15.97 12.74
N ASN A 276 23.25 -16.74 12.13
CA ASN A 276 23.13 -16.89 10.67
C ASN A 276 22.37 -15.75 10.00
N LEU A 277 21.50 -15.07 10.74
CA LEU A 277 20.74 -13.91 10.28
C LEU A 277 21.08 -12.67 11.12
N THR A 278 21.13 -11.52 10.47
CA THR A 278 21.37 -10.22 11.11
C THR A 278 20.15 -9.71 11.85
N SER A 279 18.96 -10.05 11.37
CA SER A 279 17.69 -9.69 12.00
C SER A 279 16.69 -10.85 11.85
N ALA A 280 15.61 -10.82 12.62
CA ALA A 280 14.55 -11.80 12.52
C ALA A 280 13.19 -11.15 12.83
N ARG A 281 12.21 -11.43 11.99
CA ARG A 281 10.81 -11.16 12.31
C ARG A 281 10.35 -12.14 13.39
N LEU A 282 9.71 -11.62 14.43
CA LEU A 282 9.05 -12.44 15.46
C LEU A 282 7.55 -12.50 15.22
N PHE A 283 6.98 -13.67 15.49
CA PHE A 283 5.55 -13.92 15.39
C PHE A 283 4.99 -14.17 16.80
N PRO A 284 4.21 -13.24 17.37
CA PRO A 284 3.62 -13.41 18.72
C PRO A 284 2.74 -14.63 18.86
N THR A 285 2.21 -15.17 17.76
CA THR A 285 1.40 -16.40 17.72
C THR A 285 2.25 -17.70 17.70
N SER A 286 3.57 -17.58 17.54
CA SER A 286 4.48 -18.73 17.57
C SER A 286 4.60 -19.32 18.99
N SER A 287 4.67 -20.65 19.07
CA SER A 287 4.85 -21.36 20.34
C SER A 287 6.15 -21.01 21.08
N THR A 288 7.18 -20.56 20.34
CA THR A 288 8.48 -20.21 20.90
C THR A 288 8.63 -18.74 21.25
N TYR A 289 7.63 -17.90 20.92
CA TYR A 289 7.70 -16.45 21.07
C TYR A 289 8.12 -16.01 22.48
N SER A 290 7.48 -16.57 23.53
CA SER A 290 7.79 -16.17 24.91
C SER A 290 9.23 -16.50 25.32
N THR A 291 9.79 -17.58 24.82
CA THR A 291 11.19 -17.98 25.07
C THR A 291 12.16 -17.04 24.37
N ILE A 292 11.89 -16.72 23.10
CA ILE A 292 12.70 -15.78 22.31
C ILE A 292 12.62 -14.36 22.91
N GLN A 293 11.44 -13.92 23.31
CA GLN A 293 11.23 -12.61 23.93
C GLN A 293 12.05 -12.46 25.22
N LYS A 294 12.08 -13.50 26.06
CA LYS A 294 12.89 -13.48 27.29
C LYS A 294 14.39 -13.46 26.99
N LYS A 295 14.83 -14.27 26.01
CA LYS A 295 16.25 -14.37 25.65
C LYS A 295 16.81 -13.09 25.04
N PHE A 296 16.02 -12.39 24.22
CA PHE A 296 16.45 -11.24 23.42
C PHE A 296 15.73 -9.93 23.78
N LYS A 297 15.26 -9.81 25.00
CA LYS A 297 14.47 -8.69 25.51
C LYS A 297 15.00 -7.32 25.07
N ASP A 298 16.31 -7.10 25.16
CA ASP A 298 16.93 -5.82 24.88
C ASP A 298 17.23 -5.58 23.38
N ASN A 299 17.01 -6.60 22.55
CA ASN A 299 17.21 -6.56 21.10
C ASN A 299 15.90 -6.47 20.31
N ILE A 300 14.76 -6.53 21.01
CA ILE A 300 13.45 -6.43 20.36
C ILE A 300 13.13 -4.96 20.08
N VAL A 301 12.89 -4.69 18.81
CA VAL A 301 12.42 -3.39 18.34
C VAL A 301 11.08 -3.54 17.63
N TYR A 302 10.24 -2.54 17.74
CA TYR A 302 9.00 -2.46 16.99
C TYR A 302 9.26 -1.69 15.70
N SER A 303 8.76 -2.22 14.58
CA SER A 303 8.85 -1.50 13.32
C SER A 303 8.07 -0.20 13.39
N GLN A 304 8.51 0.75 12.62
CA GLN A 304 7.75 1.97 12.36
C GLN A 304 6.45 1.63 11.64
N GLN A 305 5.37 2.33 11.96
CA GLN A 305 4.12 2.21 11.23
C GLN A 305 4.32 2.75 9.82
N ASP A 306 3.96 1.95 8.82
CA ASP A 306 4.09 2.34 7.42
C ASP A 306 2.85 3.12 6.92
N SER A 307 2.84 3.48 5.66
CA SER A 307 1.76 4.24 5.04
C SER A 307 0.61 3.37 4.53
N THR A 308 0.73 2.04 4.60
CA THR A 308 -0.37 1.14 4.28
C THR A 308 -1.44 1.20 5.35
N VAL A 309 -2.70 1.25 4.93
CA VAL A 309 -3.85 1.21 5.83
C VAL A 309 -4.68 -0.03 5.53
N TYR A 310 -5.19 -0.66 6.59
CA TYR A 310 -6.16 -1.76 6.48
C TYR A 310 -7.49 -1.26 6.99
N TYR A 311 -8.55 -1.56 6.25
CA TYR A 311 -9.89 -1.10 6.58
C TYR A 311 -10.92 -2.18 6.29
N ALA A 312 -11.95 -2.22 7.13
CA ALA A 312 -13.15 -3.01 6.88
C ALA A 312 -14.11 -2.21 6.01
N TYR A 313 -14.77 -2.89 5.10
CA TYR A 313 -15.82 -2.31 4.27
C TYR A 313 -16.98 -3.28 4.11
N PHE A 314 -18.12 -2.77 3.66
CA PHE A 314 -19.36 -3.52 3.60
C PHE A 314 -19.85 -3.73 2.17
N ASN A 315 -20.29 -4.95 1.85
CA ASN A 315 -21.01 -5.24 0.64
C ASN A 315 -22.48 -4.82 0.81
N VAL A 316 -22.78 -3.59 0.41
CA VAL A 316 -24.12 -2.99 0.58
C VAL A 316 -25.13 -3.47 -0.46
N ASN A 317 -24.70 -4.25 -1.45
CA ASN A 317 -25.52 -4.78 -2.54
C ASN A 317 -25.12 -6.23 -2.90
N ARG A 318 -24.92 -7.07 -1.91
CA ARG A 318 -24.50 -8.45 -2.09
C ARG A 318 -25.46 -9.22 -3.00
N GLN A 319 -24.90 -9.95 -3.95
CA GLN A 319 -25.62 -10.76 -4.94
C GLN A 319 -25.27 -12.24 -4.87
N ASN A 320 -24.07 -12.60 -4.39
CA ASN A 320 -23.59 -13.97 -4.23
C ASN A 320 -23.68 -14.42 -2.78
N TYR A 321 -24.33 -15.57 -2.55
CA TYR A 321 -24.55 -16.17 -1.23
C TYR A 321 -24.09 -17.62 -1.18
N GLY A 322 -22.99 -17.95 -1.87
CA GLY A 322 -22.40 -19.29 -1.88
C GLY A 322 -21.90 -19.73 -0.49
N HIS A 323 -21.41 -18.78 0.30
CA HIS A 323 -20.91 -19.02 1.66
C HIS A 323 -21.71 -18.19 2.66
N THR A 324 -22.85 -18.71 3.09
CA THR A 324 -23.71 -18.07 4.09
C THR A 324 -24.47 -19.09 4.92
N LYS A 325 -24.81 -18.70 6.16
CA LYS A 325 -25.75 -19.39 7.01
C LYS A 325 -27.18 -18.83 6.91
N LYS A 326 -27.37 -17.78 6.16
CA LYS A 326 -28.70 -17.21 5.91
C LYS A 326 -29.52 -18.18 5.05
N THR A 327 -30.72 -18.49 5.51
CA THR A 327 -31.59 -19.49 4.87
C THR A 327 -32.79 -18.91 4.15
N SER A 328 -33.11 -17.65 4.39
CA SER A 328 -34.27 -16.99 3.77
C SER A 328 -33.89 -15.68 3.07
N ASP A 329 -34.71 -15.26 2.14
CA ASP A 329 -34.56 -13.97 1.46
C ASP A 329 -34.78 -12.79 2.42
N GLU A 330 -35.60 -12.94 3.45
CA GLU A 330 -35.79 -11.95 4.51
C GLU A 330 -34.51 -11.70 5.27
N GLN A 331 -33.75 -12.76 5.63
CA GLN A 331 -32.46 -12.61 6.31
C GLN A 331 -31.44 -11.90 5.41
N LYS A 332 -31.35 -12.30 4.13
CA LYS A 332 -30.45 -11.68 3.14
C LYS A 332 -30.76 -10.20 2.95
N ASN A 333 -32.04 -9.87 2.76
CA ASN A 333 -32.50 -8.50 2.57
C ASN A 333 -32.34 -7.66 3.86
N SER A 334 -32.57 -8.25 5.02
CA SER A 334 -32.37 -7.56 6.31
C SER A 334 -30.91 -7.13 6.50
N THR A 335 -29.95 -7.99 6.21
CA THR A 335 -28.52 -7.64 6.26
C THR A 335 -28.18 -6.56 5.24
N LYS A 336 -28.61 -6.72 4.00
CA LYS A 336 -28.35 -5.74 2.94
C LYS A 336 -28.90 -4.35 3.31
N THR A 337 -30.15 -4.28 3.77
CA THR A 337 -30.79 -3.02 4.17
C THR A 337 -30.12 -2.41 5.41
N ALA A 338 -29.73 -3.23 6.39
CA ALA A 338 -29.00 -2.76 7.58
C ALA A 338 -27.65 -2.15 7.21
N LEU A 339 -26.88 -2.80 6.31
CA LEU A 339 -25.58 -2.28 5.88
C LEU A 339 -25.67 -0.99 5.05
N GLN A 340 -26.82 -0.70 4.45
CA GLN A 340 -27.08 0.57 3.78
C GLN A 340 -27.44 1.70 4.76
N ASN A 341 -27.74 1.39 6.01
CA ASN A 341 -28.08 2.36 7.06
C ASN A 341 -26.81 2.90 7.75
N LYS A 342 -26.64 4.22 7.71
CA LYS A 342 -25.49 4.91 8.32
C LYS A 342 -25.34 4.59 9.81
N ASN A 343 -26.42 4.68 10.58
CA ASN A 343 -26.35 4.47 12.03
C ASN A 343 -25.99 3.02 12.37
N PHE A 344 -26.41 2.06 11.54
CA PHE A 344 -26.03 0.67 11.72
C PHE A 344 -24.53 0.46 11.44
N ARG A 345 -23.98 1.06 10.39
CA ARG A 345 -22.52 1.03 10.13
C ARG A 345 -21.73 1.68 11.27
N GLN A 346 -22.20 2.81 11.80
CA GLN A 346 -21.57 3.47 12.94
C GLN A 346 -21.66 2.62 14.22
N ALA A 347 -22.75 1.91 14.45
CA ALA A 347 -22.84 0.97 15.57
C ALA A 347 -21.74 -0.11 15.48
N LEU A 348 -21.51 -0.68 14.30
CA LEU A 348 -20.42 -1.64 14.07
C LEU A 348 -19.04 -1.00 14.26
N ASN A 349 -18.86 0.23 13.79
CA ASN A 349 -17.60 0.97 13.88
C ASN A 349 -17.20 1.23 15.36
N PHE A 350 -18.13 1.67 16.20
CA PHE A 350 -17.88 1.89 17.62
C PHE A 350 -17.82 0.60 18.45
N ALA A 351 -18.42 -0.50 17.97
CA ALA A 351 -18.42 -1.79 18.66
C ALA A 351 -17.10 -2.57 18.47
N LEU A 352 -16.37 -2.34 17.39
CA LEU A 352 -15.13 -3.04 17.09
C LEU A 352 -14.00 -2.60 18.01
N ASP A 353 -13.47 -3.52 18.83
CA ASP A 353 -12.22 -3.34 19.59
C ASP A 353 -11.02 -3.65 18.70
N ARG A 354 -10.45 -2.61 18.10
CA ARG A 354 -9.30 -2.72 17.20
C ARG A 354 -8.03 -3.12 17.94
N THR A 355 -7.90 -2.75 19.20
CA THR A 355 -6.76 -3.13 20.03
C THR A 355 -6.74 -4.64 20.26
N SER A 356 -7.86 -5.22 20.65
CA SER A 356 -7.99 -6.68 20.81
C SER A 356 -7.82 -7.43 19.50
N TYR A 357 -8.35 -6.89 18.39
CA TYR A 357 -8.16 -7.42 17.05
C TYR A 357 -6.65 -7.43 16.65
N SER A 358 -5.98 -6.31 16.82
CA SER A 358 -4.55 -6.17 16.52
C SER A 358 -3.68 -7.08 17.39
N ALA A 359 -4.03 -7.28 18.66
CA ALA A 359 -3.28 -8.11 19.59
C ALA A 359 -3.13 -9.57 19.11
N GLN A 360 -4.06 -10.06 18.31
CA GLN A 360 -4.00 -11.44 17.77
C GLN A 360 -2.81 -11.64 16.80
N ALA A 361 -2.41 -10.58 16.10
CA ALA A 361 -1.27 -10.59 15.19
C ALA A 361 0.00 -10.04 15.84
N ASN A 362 -0.12 -9.01 16.66
CA ASN A 362 0.98 -8.15 17.11
C ASN A 362 1.36 -8.37 18.58
N GLY A 363 0.66 -9.28 19.27
CA GLY A 363 0.83 -9.47 20.71
C GLY A 363 0.30 -8.28 21.52
N LYS A 364 0.30 -8.44 22.85
CA LYS A 364 -0.26 -7.45 23.76
C LYS A 364 0.52 -6.13 23.73
N GLU A 365 1.84 -6.18 23.72
CA GLU A 365 2.70 -4.99 23.72
C GLU A 365 2.71 -4.24 22.38
N GLY A 366 2.47 -4.96 21.28
CA GLY A 366 2.40 -4.40 19.92
C GLY A 366 1.01 -3.93 19.49
N ALA A 367 -0.02 -4.29 20.24
CA ALA A 367 -1.41 -4.19 19.80
C ALA A 367 -1.84 -2.78 19.34
N SER A 368 -1.49 -1.74 20.10
CA SER A 368 -1.87 -0.37 19.74
C SER A 368 -0.96 0.28 18.70
N ARG A 369 0.29 -0.17 18.56
CA ARG A 369 1.33 0.54 17.79
C ARG A 369 1.03 0.68 16.30
N THR A 370 0.24 -0.22 15.73
CA THR A 370 -0.12 -0.24 14.31
C THR A 370 -1.54 0.25 14.04
N LEU A 371 -2.25 0.70 15.07
CA LEU A 371 -3.63 1.13 14.92
C LEU A 371 -3.72 2.47 14.21
N ARG A 372 -4.69 2.53 13.31
CA ARG A 372 -5.03 3.72 12.53
C ARG A 372 -6.53 3.72 12.27
N THR A 373 -7.18 4.85 12.53
CA THR A 373 -8.64 4.98 12.45
C THR A 373 -9.11 5.87 11.31
N LEU A 374 -8.19 6.39 10.50
CA LEU A 374 -8.46 7.11 9.26
C LEU A 374 -7.96 6.33 8.05
N LEU A 375 -8.61 6.51 6.91
CA LEU A 375 -8.15 5.95 5.64
C LEU A 375 -6.86 6.64 5.18
N VAL A 376 -6.80 7.98 5.28
CA VAL A 376 -5.55 8.73 5.07
C VAL A 376 -4.77 8.73 6.38
N PRO A 377 -3.50 8.30 6.41
CA PRO A 377 -2.69 8.39 7.63
C PRO A 377 -2.68 9.81 8.20
N PRO A 378 -2.86 9.99 9.51
CA PRO A 378 -3.07 11.33 10.10
C PRO A 378 -1.88 12.29 9.93
N THR A 379 -0.68 11.76 9.73
CA THR A 379 0.56 12.55 9.50
C THR A 379 1.03 12.53 8.05
N PHE A 380 0.19 12.04 7.11
CA PHE A 380 0.57 11.86 5.72
C PHE A 380 0.86 13.18 4.99
N VAL A 381 0.06 14.21 5.29
CA VAL A 381 0.25 15.59 4.81
C VAL A 381 -0.10 16.58 5.91
N GLN A 382 0.36 17.83 5.72
CA GLN A 382 0.08 18.94 6.62
C GLN A 382 -0.47 20.14 5.85
N ALA A 383 -1.36 20.89 6.47
CA ALA A 383 -1.83 22.18 6.00
C ALA A 383 -1.72 23.23 7.12
N ASP A 384 -1.10 24.36 6.83
CA ASP A 384 -0.87 25.46 7.77
C ASP A 384 -0.27 25.01 9.12
N GLY A 385 0.66 24.02 9.06
CA GLY A 385 1.34 23.48 10.24
C GLY A 385 0.51 22.49 11.08
N LYS A 386 -0.67 22.11 10.61
CA LYS A 386 -1.52 21.08 11.25
C LYS A 386 -1.43 19.77 10.47
N ASP A 387 -1.32 18.67 11.19
CA ASP A 387 -1.44 17.34 10.60
C ASP A 387 -2.84 17.08 10.04
N PHE A 388 -2.92 16.27 9.01
CA PHE A 388 -4.19 15.90 8.35
C PHE A 388 -5.22 15.36 9.36
N GLY A 389 -4.79 14.50 10.30
CA GLY A 389 -5.66 13.99 11.36
C GLY A 389 -6.31 15.09 12.20
N THR A 390 -5.55 16.13 12.55
CA THR A 390 -6.06 17.31 13.28
C THR A 390 -7.11 18.07 12.46
N LEU A 391 -6.89 18.23 11.17
CA LEU A 391 -7.88 18.86 10.29
C LEU A 391 -9.19 18.07 10.24
N VAL A 392 -9.11 16.74 10.21
CA VAL A 392 -10.29 15.85 10.26
C VAL A 392 -11.02 15.96 11.60
N GLU A 393 -10.28 15.98 12.71
CA GLU A 393 -10.83 16.16 14.06
C GLU A 393 -11.67 17.45 14.17
N GLU A 394 -11.12 18.57 13.70
CA GLU A 394 -11.79 19.86 13.72
C GLU A 394 -13.09 19.84 12.89
N LYS A 395 -13.09 19.18 11.75
CA LYS A 395 -14.28 19.09 10.89
C LYS A 395 -15.34 18.19 11.49
N LEU A 396 -14.97 17.03 12.03
CA LEU A 396 -15.90 16.10 12.68
C LEU A 396 -16.50 16.69 13.97
N ALA A 397 -15.70 17.36 14.80
CA ALA A 397 -16.19 18.00 16.01
C ALA A 397 -17.28 19.05 15.76
N ALA A 398 -17.36 19.59 14.55
CA ALA A 398 -18.39 20.51 14.11
C ALA A 398 -19.69 19.82 13.67
N THR A 399 -19.69 18.50 13.41
CA THR A 399 -20.86 17.76 12.91
C THR A 399 -21.73 17.18 14.02
N GLY A 400 -21.14 16.83 15.18
CA GLY A 400 -21.91 16.26 16.28
C GLY A 400 -21.10 16.11 17.56
N ASP A 401 -21.82 16.00 18.69
CA ASP A 401 -21.21 15.87 20.03
C ASP A 401 -20.44 14.55 20.16
N GLU A 402 -20.82 13.51 19.44
CA GLU A 402 -20.16 12.20 19.41
C GLU A 402 -18.71 12.25 18.97
N TRP A 403 -18.33 13.30 18.21
CA TRP A 403 -16.98 13.49 17.70
C TRP A 403 -16.12 14.43 18.54
N LYS A 404 -16.71 15.11 19.54
CA LYS A 404 -15.96 16.03 20.41
C LYS A 404 -14.96 15.27 21.26
N GLY A 405 -13.70 15.69 21.22
CA GLY A 405 -12.60 15.10 21.97
C GLY A 405 -12.11 13.75 21.44
N VAL A 406 -12.59 13.31 20.27
CA VAL A 406 -12.04 12.14 19.57
C VAL A 406 -10.75 12.53 18.87
N SER A 407 -9.66 11.81 19.14
CA SER A 407 -8.38 11.99 18.47
C SER A 407 -8.17 10.91 17.41
N PHE A 408 -7.73 11.33 16.23
CA PHE A 408 -7.39 10.41 15.13
C PHE A 408 -5.89 10.24 14.94
N ALA A 409 -5.08 10.57 15.96
CA ALA A 409 -3.65 10.25 15.93
C ALA A 409 -3.43 8.72 15.84
N ASP A 410 -2.33 8.32 15.21
CA ASP A 410 -1.92 6.91 15.12
C ASP A 410 -1.67 6.28 16.50
N ALA A 411 -1.56 4.97 16.51
CA ALA A 411 -1.24 4.14 17.67
C ALA A 411 -2.29 4.11 18.79
N GLN A 412 -3.55 4.33 18.45
CA GLN A 412 -4.67 4.23 19.39
C GLN A 412 -5.97 3.83 18.71
N ASP A 413 -6.89 3.24 19.47
CA ASP A 413 -8.28 3.02 19.07
C ASP A 413 -9.18 4.06 19.74
N SER A 414 -9.39 5.18 19.06
CA SER A 414 -10.23 6.27 19.53
C SER A 414 -11.71 6.09 19.20
N LEU A 415 -12.05 5.08 18.41
CA LEU A 415 -13.43 4.82 17.96
C LEU A 415 -14.14 3.78 18.82
N HIS A 416 -13.43 2.82 19.43
CA HIS A 416 -14.06 1.79 20.25
C HIS A 416 -14.78 2.40 21.46
N ASN A 417 -16.11 2.31 21.48
CA ASN A 417 -16.96 2.83 22.55
C ASN A 417 -18.31 2.10 22.55
N ALA A 418 -18.52 1.22 23.51
CA ALA A 418 -19.73 0.39 23.60
C ALA A 418 -21.02 1.23 23.81
N ASP A 419 -20.97 2.35 24.53
CA ASP A 419 -22.14 3.19 24.75
C ASP A 419 -22.54 3.94 23.47
N LYS A 420 -21.57 4.48 22.73
CA LYS A 420 -21.82 5.06 21.40
C LYS A 420 -22.35 4.01 20.42
N ALA A 421 -21.79 2.81 20.45
CA ALA A 421 -22.26 1.70 19.61
C ALA A 421 -23.73 1.37 19.86
N LYS A 422 -24.13 1.27 21.12
CA LYS A 422 -25.53 1.02 21.51
C LYS A 422 -26.48 2.17 21.13
N ALA A 423 -26.01 3.41 21.27
CA ALA A 423 -26.79 4.59 20.89
C ALA A 423 -27.06 4.61 19.37
N GLU A 424 -26.05 4.35 18.57
CA GLU A 424 -26.20 4.27 17.12
C GLU A 424 -27.08 3.09 16.69
N LEU A 425 -26.94 1.92 17.35
CA LEU A 425 -27.80 0.78 17.09
C LEU A 425 -29.28 1.10 17.42
N ALA A 426 -29.55 1.82 18.48
CA ALA A 426 -30.92 2.19 18.84
C ALA A 426 -31.59 3.06 17.77
N LYS A 427 -30.85 4.05 17.24
CA LYS A 427 -31.28 4.86 16.09
C LYS A 427 -31.56 3.98 14.85
N ALA A 428 -30.56 3.15 14.48
CA ALA A 428 -30.67 2.26 13.33
C ALA A 428 -31.87 1.30 13.47
N LYS A 429 -32.03 0.70 14.64
CA LYS A 429 -33.07 -0.29 14.87
C LYS A 429 -34.48 0.31 14.69
N SER A 430 -34.72 1.53 15.19
CA SER A 430 -36.00 2.24 14.99
C SER A 430 -36.29 2.46 13.49
N GLU A 431 -35.30 2.92 12.73
CA GLU A 431 -35.42 3.15 11.29
C GLU A 431 -35.63 1.84 10.50
N LEU A 432 -34.81 0.82 10.80
CA LEU A 432 -34.81 -0.45 10.07
C LEU A 432 -36.06 -1.29 10.34
N GLN A 433 -36.57 -1.30 11.55
CA GLN A 433 -37.83 -2.01 11.91
C GLN A 433 -39.02 -1.44 11.12
N SER A 434 -39.05 -0.12 10.91
CA SER A 434 -40.11 0.52 10.11
C SER A 434 -40.05 0.09 8.62
N GLN A 435 -38.88 -0.42 8.15
CA GLN A 435 -38.67 -0.94 6.80
C GLN A 435 -38.87 -2.48 6.71
N GLY A 436 -39.31 -3.13 7.80
CA GLY A 436 -39.53 -4.57 7.85
C GLY A 436 -38.28 -5.40 8.05
N VAL A 437 -37.14 -4.78 8.45
CA VAL A 437 -35.91 -5.49 8.74
C VAL A 437 -36.04 -6.34 10.01
N GLN A 438 -35.62 -7.58 9.93
CA GLN A 438 -35.66 -8.55 11.03
C GLN A 438 -34.30 -8.67 11.71
N PHE A 439 -34.31 -8.67 13.04
CA PHE A 439 -33.14 -8.88 13.88
C PHE A 439 -33.13 -10.32 14.45
N PRO A 440 -31.95 -10.91 14.73
CA PRO A 440 -30.62 -10.33 14.58
C PRO A 440 -30.17 -10.20 13.11
N ILE A 441 -29.32 -9.21 12.84
CA ILE A 441 -28.65 -9.06 11.57
C ILE A 441 -27.45 -10.01 11.52
N HIS A 442 -27.40 -10.89 10.56
CA HIS A 442 -26.31 -11.84 10.32
C HIS A 442 -25.34 -11.27 9.29
N ILE A 443 -24.08 -11.10 9.66
CA ILE A 443 -23.00 -10.57 8.82
C ILE A 443 -22.00 -11.67 8.54
N ASP A 444 -21.91 -12.11 7.29
CA ASP A 444 -20.89 -13.07 6.85
C ASP A 444 -19.55 -12.38 6.65
N TYR A 445 -18.53 -12.90 7.32
CA TYR A 445 -17.13 -12.49 7.19
C TYR A 445 -16.28 -13.71 6.83
N VAL A 446 -15.60 -13.64 5.68
CA VAL A 446 -14.80 -14.75 5.14
C VAL A 446 -13.36 -14.65 5.62
N VAL A 447 -12.79 -15.77 6.06
CA VAL A 447 -11.38 -15.89 6.42
C VAL A 447 -10.77 -17.17 5.88
N ASP A 448 -9.49 -17.09 5.53
CA ASP A 448 -8.66 -18.26 5.23
C ASP A 448 -8.40 -19.06 6.51
N GLN A 449 -8.94 -20.29 6.58
CA GLN A 449 -8.81 -21.18 7.73
C GLN A 449 -7.38 -21.69 7.95
N SER A 450 -6.52 -21.62 6.95
CA SER A 450 -5.11 -22.03 7.07
C SER A 450 -4.29 -21.02 7.89
N SER A 451 -4.75 -19.79 8.00
CA SER A 451 -4.11 -18.74 8.80
C SER A 451 -4.72 -18.68 10.20
N SER A 452 -4.02 -19.22 11.19
CA SER A 452 -4.46 -19.14 12.59
C SER A 452 -4.62 -17.69 13.09
N THR A 453 -3.78 -16.78 12.61
CA THR A 453 -3.86 -15.36 12.95
C THR A 453 -5.15 -14.73 12.42
N LEU A 454 -5.50 -14.96 11.16
CA LEU A 454 -6.74 -14.42 10.57
C LEU A 454 -7.99 -14.98 11.28
N VAL A 455 -7.96 -16.28 11.61
CA VAL A 455 -9.06 -16.90 12.37
C VAL A 455 -9.20 -16.27 13.76
N GLN A 456 -8.11 -16.07 14.48
CA GLN A 456 -8.13 -15.43 15.81
C GLN A 456 -8.58 -13.97 15.73
N GLN A 457 -8.16 -13.23 14.71
CA GLN A 457 -8.61 -11.85 14.46
C GLN A 457 -10.12 -11.81 14.17
N ALA A 458 -10.63 -12.71 13.35
CA ALA A 458 -12.06 -12.81 13.07
C ALA A 458 -12.87 -13.15 14.32
N ASP A 459 -12.40 -14.09 15.13
CA ASP A 459 -13.06 -14.46 16.40
C ASP A 459 -13.03 -13.30 17.42
N SER A 460 -11.95 -12.49 17.45
CA SER A 460 -11.86 -11.28 18.27
C SER A 460 -12.86 -10.21 17.82
N MET A 461 -12.95 -9.94 16.51
CA MET A 461 -13.93 -9.00 15.96
C MET A 461 -15.37 -9.43 16.26
N LYS A 462 -15.69 -10.70 16.04
CA LYS A 462 -16.98 -11.29 16.40
C LYS A 462 -17.30 -11.06 17.88
N SER A 463 -16.36 -11.37 18.76
CA SER A 463 -16.53 -11.23 20.19
C SER A 463 -16.80 -9.78 20.61
N SER A 464 -16.03 -8.81 20.11
CA SER A 464 -16.19 -7.40 20.48
C SER A 464 -17.53 -6.83 20.00
N ILE A 465 -17.90 -7.10 18.75
CA ILE A 465 -19.14 -6.60 18.16
C ILE A 465 -20.37 -7.20 18.86
N GLU A 466 -20.40 -8.53 19.03
CA GLU A 466 -21.53 -9.22 19.66
C GLU A 466 -21.65 -8.89 21.15
N THR A 467 -20.53 -8.63 21.84
CA THR A 467 -20.56 -8.21 23.25
C THR A 467 -21.13 -6.80 23.38
N ALA A 468 -20.71 -5.87 22.52
CA ALA A 468 -21.15 -4.48 22.58
C ALA A 468 -22.63 -4.32 22.17
N LEU A 469 -23.07 -5.01 21.13
CA LEU A 469 -24.38 -4.81 20.51
C LEU A 469 -25.44 -5.84 20.94
N GLY A 470 -25.00 -7.00 21.44
CA GLY A 470 -25.88 -8.13 21.80
C GLY A 470 -26.19 -9.04 20.59
N LYS A 471 -26.16 -10.35 20.83
CA LYS A 471 -26.43 -11.37 19.78
C LYS A 471 -27.87 -11.36 19.27
N ASP A 472 -28.80 -10.78 20.05
CA ASP A 472 -30.19 -10.57 19.62
C ASP A 472 -30.28 -9.46 18.54
N ASN A 473 -29.25 -8.67 18.38
CA ASN A 473 -29.19 -7.58 17.40
C ASN A 473 -28.25 -7.86 16.25
N VAL A 474 -27.04 -8.36 16.53
CA VAL A 474 -25.99 -8.59 15.51
C VAL A 474 -25.27 -9.91 15.80
N VAL A 475 -25.10 -10.71 14.75
CA VAL A 475 -24.30 -11.95 14.76
C VAL A 475 -23.28 -11.87 13.64
N ILE A 476 -22.00 -12.03 13.98
CA ILE A 476 -20.95 -12.17 12.98
C ILE A 476 -20.77 -13.66 12.67
N ASP A 477 -21.10 -14.03 11.46
CA ASP A 477 -20.93 -15.40 10.95
C ASP A 477 -19.56 -15.51 10.24
N VAL A 478 -18.57 -16.02 10.96
CA VAL A 478 -17.22 -16.25 10.40
C VAL A 478 -17.26 -17.48 9.50
N GLN A 479 -17.05 -17.26 8.21
CA GLN A 479 -16.96 -18.29 7.18
C GLN A 479 -15.49 -18.69 7.03
N LYS A 480 -15.11 -19.81 7.66
CA LYS A 480 -13.73 -20.36 7.62
C LYS A 480 -13.61 -21.23 6.37
N LEU A 481 -12.91 -20.75 5.37
CA LEU A 481 -12.81 -21.39 4.05
C LEU A 481 -11.36 -21.82 3.76
N SER A 482 -11.20 -22.68 2.75
CA SER A 482 -9.87 -22.94 2.19
C SER A 482 -9.28 -21.65 1.61
N THR A 483 -7.96 -21.57 1.46
CA THR A 483 -7.30 -20.40 0.86
C THR A 483 -7.91 -20.07 -0.52
N ASP A 484 -8.05 -21.07 -1.38
CA ASP A 484 -8.60 -20.88 -2.74
C ASP A 484 -10.06 -20.39 -2.70
N ASP A 485 -10.89 -20.94 -1.80
CA ASP A 485 -12.29 -20.53 -1.69
C ASP A 485 -12.42 -19.13 -1.08
N ALA A 486 -11.61 -18.80 -0.07
CA ALA A 486 -11.57 -17.48 0.54
C ALA A 486 -11.13 -16.41 -0.48
N ASP A 487 -10.08 -16.68 -1.23
CA ASP A 487 -9.58 -15.78 -2.28
C ASP A 487 -10.61 -15.60 -3.41
N ASN A 488 -11.26 -16.68 -3.83
CA ASN A 488 -12.30 -16.60 -4.87
C ASN A 488 -13.55 -15.85 -4.40
N ALA A 489 -13.90 -15.93 -3.11
CA ALA A 489 -15.01 -15.19 -2.53
C ALA A 489 -14.73 -13.68 -2.36
N THR A 490 -13.45 -13.29 -2.22
CA THR A 490 -13.00 -11.94 -1.84
C THR A 490 -12.09 -11.32 -2.90
N TYR A 491 -10.79 -11.59 -2.81
CA TYR A 491 -9.73 -10.90 -3.54
C TYR A 491 -9.79 -11.14 -5.06
N PHE A 492 -9.97 -12.40 -5.49
CA PHE A 492 -10.02 -12.73 -6.92
C PHE A 492 -11.38 -12.52 -7.58
N ALA A 493 -12.41 -12.20 -6.83
CA ALA A 493 -13.69 -11.81 -7.39
C ALA A 493 -13.55 -10.45 -8.12
N GLN A 494 -13.82 -10.43 -9.42
CA GLN A 494 -13.55 -9.29 -10.29
C GLN A 494 -14.78 -8.40 -10.53
N SER A 495 -15.95 -8.85 -10.13
CA SER A 495 -17.21 -8.13 -10.32
C SER A 495 -18.07 -8.17 -9.06
N PRO A 496 -19.00 -7.22 -8.89
CA PRO A 496 -19.88 -7.16 -7.72
C PRO A 496 -20.66 -8.45 -7.47
N ASP A 497 -21.12 -9.12 -8.53
CA ASP A 497 -21.89 -10.36 -8.48
C ASP A 497 -21.07 -11.61 -8.11
N GLN A 498 -19.76 -11.49 -8.04
CA GLN A 498 -18.86 -12.55 -7.59
C GLN A 498 -18.48 -12.43 -6.11
N LYS A 499 -18.60 -11.24 -5.52
CA LYS A 499 -18.25 -10.99 -4.12
C LYS A 499 -19.21 -11.72 -3.18
N ASP A 500 -18.67 -12.63 -2.36
CA ASP A 500 -19.44 -13.58 -1.54
C ASP A 500 -19.22 -13.34 -0.04
N PHE A 501 -19.53 -12.15 0.42
CA PHE A 501 -19.43 -11.72 1.82
C PHE A 501 -20.34 -10.52 2.08
N ASP A 502 -20.61 -10.23 3.34
CA ASP A 502 -21.27 -8.99 3.78
C ASP A 502 -20.24 -7.93 4.24
N MET A 503 -19.14 -8.36 4.81
CA MET A 503 -18.05 -7.51 5.25
C MET A 503 -16.70 -8.17 4.90
N ASP A 504 -15.73 -7.35 4.52
CA ASP A 504 -14.37 -7.79 4.23
C ASP A 504 -13.36 -6.76 4.74
N ILE A 505 -12.10 -7.17 4.90
CA ILE A 505 -10.99 -6.31 5.27
C ILE A 505 -9.96 -6.36 4.14
N THR A 506 -9.53 -5.20 3.69
CA THR A 506 -8.49 -5.06 2.68
C THR A 506 -7.48 -3.98 3.06
N GLY A 507 -6.39 -3.89 2.32
CA GLY A 507 -5.35 -2.90 2.52
C GLY A 507 -5.19 -1.98 1.32
N TRP A 508 -4.66 -0.78 1.57
CA TRP A 508 -4.28 0.16 0.53
C TRP A 508 -3.01 0.89 0.91
N GLY A 509 -2.02 0.89 0.02
CA GLY A 509 -0.80 1.69 0.12
C GLY A 509 -0.87 2.89 -0.83
N PRO A 510 -0.21 3.99 -0.52
CA PRO A 510 -0.24 5.18 -1.38
C PRO A 510 0.63 4.97 -2.62
N ASP A 511 0.13 5.40 -3.78
CA ASP A 511 0.90 5.44 -5.03
C ASP A 511 1.74 6.72 -5.13
N PHE A 512 1.30 7.79 -4.45
CA PHE A 512 1.96 9.11 -4.43
C PHE A 512 1.53 9.90 -3.20
N GLN A 513 2.25 10.99 -2.89
CA GLN A 513 2.04 11.76 -1.65
C GLN A 513 0.96 12.85 -1.81
N ASP A 514 -0.27 12.42 -2.00
CA ASP A 514 -1.46 13.27 -1.96
C ASP A 514 -2.64 12.46 -1.39
N PRO A 515 -3.52 13.04 -0.56
CA PRO A 515 -4.64 12.32 0.05
C PRO A 515 -5.57 11.63 -0.94
N SER A 516 -5.61 12.10 -2.19
CA SER A 516 -6.40 11.48 -3.26
C SER A 516 -6.03 10.03 -3.53
N THR A 517 -4.78 9.63 -3.29
CA THR A 517 -4.35 8.23 -3.46
C THR A 517 -5.11 7.26 -2.57
N TYR A 518 -5.56 7.71 -1.40
CA TYR A 518 -6.41 6.93 -0.49
C TYR A 518 -7.90 7.16 -0.75
N LEU A 519 -8.31 8.43 -0.88
CA LEU A 519 -9.73 8.78 -0.88
C LEU A 519 -10.43 8.45 -2.18
N ASN A 520 -9.71 8.45 -3.31
CA ASN A 520 -10.29 8.11 -4.62
C ASN A 520 -10.65 6.62 -4.76
N ILE A 521 -10.19 5.72 -3.87
CA ILE A 521 -10.59 4.30 -3.93
C ILE A 521 -12.09 4.10 -3.71
N LEU A 522 -12.76 5.07 -3.09
CA LEU A 522 -14.21 5.10 -2.86
C LEU A 522 -14.95 6.10 -3.78
N ASN A 523 -14.27 6.69 -4.76
CA ASN A 523 -14.93 7.56 -5.73
C ASN A 523 -16.05 6.78 -6.46
N PRO A 524 -17.31 7.22 -6.44
CA PRO A 524 -18.41 6.47 -7.01
C PRO A 524 -18.39 6.36 -8.53
N THR A 525 -17.44 7.02 -9.21
CA THR A 525 -17.27 6.92 -10.66
C THR A 525 -16.37 5.74 -11.06
N ASP A 526 -15.27 5.51 -10.32
CA ASP A 526 -14.21 4.60 -10.73
C ASP A 526 -13.38 4.01 -9.56
N GLY A 527 -13.82 4.23 -8.32
CA GLY A 527 -13.10 3.76 -7.14
C GLY A 527 -12.92 2.24 -7.10
N SER A 528 -11.72 1.79 -6.78
CA SER A 528 -11.36 0.36 -6.76
C SER A 528 -12.15 -0.45 -5.71
N THR A 529 -12.60 0.17 -4.62
CA THR A 529 -13.35 -0.50 -3.56
C THR A 529 -14.82 -0.76 -3.91
N LEU A 530 -15.38 -0.06 -4.91
CA LEU A 530 -16.79 -0.17 -5.27
C LEU A 530 -17.22 -1.60 -5.61
N THR A 531 -16.37 -2.35 -6.31
CA THR A 531 -16.64 -3.77 -6.63
C THR A 531 -16.85 -4.59 -5.36
N GLY A 532 -16.01 -4.39 -4.34
CA GLY A 532 -16.15 -5.05 -3.04
C GLY A 532 -17.41 -4.63 -2.28
N MET A 533 -17.84 -3.39 -2.47
CA MET A 533 -19.11 -2.88 -1.92
C MET A 533 -20.36 -3.40 -2.66
N GLY A 534 -20.19 -4.23 -3.69
CA GLY A 534 -21.28 -4.74 -4.49
C GLY A 534 -21.85 -3.73 -5.49
N LEU A 535 -21.10 -2.68 -5.82
CA LEU A 535 -21.56 -1.55 -6.63
C LEU A 535 -20.93 -1.56 -8.03
N ASP A 536 -21.77 -1.42 -9.02
CA ASP A 536 -21.40 -1.09 -10.40
C ASP A 536 -21.80 0.36 -10.67
N PRO A 537 -20.83 1.29 -10.87
CA PRO A 537 -21.13 2.71 -11.10
C PRO A 537 -22.14 2.99 -12.23
N LYS A 538 -22.22 2.09 -13.20
CA LYS A 538 -23.12 2.27 -14.35
C LYS A 538 -24.55 1.78 -14.09
N LYS A 539 -24.73 0.88 -13.13
CA LYS A 539 -26.02 0.20 -12.88
C LYS A 539 -26.66 0.64 -11.56
N ASP A 540 -25.86 1.00 -10.56
CA ASP A 540 -26.31 1.14 -9.17
C ASP A 540 -26.41 2.61 -8.72
N GLN A 541 -26.67 3.55 -9.63
CA GLN A 541 -26.72 4.99 -9.34
C GLN A 541 -27.71 5.36 -8.22
N ALA A 542 -28.87 4.71 -8.17
CA ALA A 542 -29.86 4.96 -7.12
C ALA A 542 -29.37 4.54 -5.73
N LEU A 543 -28.62 3.44 -5.66
CA LEU A 543 -28.04 2.98 -4.38
C LEU A 543 -26.84 3.85 -3.97
N ILE A 544 -26.00 4.24 -4.92
CA ILE A 544 -24.89 5.18 -4.72
C ILE A 544 -25.41 6.50 -4.11
N GLU A 545 -26.50 7.02 -4.65
CA GLU A 545 -27.18 8.21 -4.10
C GLU A 545 -27.73 7.95 -2.69
N LYS A 546 -28.43 6.82 -2.50
CA LYS A 546 -29.05 6.45 -1.23
C LYS A 546 -28.04 6.38 -0.07
N ILE A 547 -26.84 5.84 -0.30
CA ILE A 547 -25.78 5.72 0.72
C ILE A 547 -24.90 6.96 0.82
N GLY A 548 -25.17 8.02 0.05
CA GLY A 548 -24.54 9.32 0.14
C GLY A 548 -23.22 9.45 -0.62
N LEU A 549 -22.81 8.47 -1.42
CA LEU A 549 -21.52 8.54 -2.14
C LEU A 549 -21.44 9.70 -3.16
N ASN A 550 -22.57 10.23 -3.64
CA ASN A 550 -22.55 11.41 -4.49
C ASN A 550 -22.12 12.66 -3.70
N GLN A 551 -22.51 12.79 -2.41
CA GLN A 551 -22.00 13.86 -1.54
C GLN A 551 -20.51 13.72 -1.31
N TYR A 552 -20.02 12.50 -1.09
CA TYR A 552 -18.59 12.22 -1.00
C TYR A 552 -17.85 12.63 -2.27
N LYS A 553 -18.41 12.31 -3.45
CA LYS A 553 -17.86 12.72 -4.74
C LYS A 553 -17.73 14.24 -4.87
N GLU A 554 -18.74 14.99 -4.46
CA GLU A 554 -18.68 16.46 -4.49
C GLU A 554 -17.50 17.01 -3.66
N LEU A 555 -17.24 16.41 -2.49
CA LEU A 555 -16.11 16.76 -1.64
C LEU A 555 -14.76 16.40 -2.30
N LEU A 556 -14.68 15.22 -2.93
CA LEU A 556 -13.49 14.82 -3.70
C LEU A 556 -13.24 15.75 -4.89
N ASP A 557 -14.29 16.07 -5.65
CA ASP A 557 -14.19 16.95 -6.82
C ASP A 557 -13.72 18.35 -6.43
N ALA A 558 -14.23 18.90 -5.33
CA ALA A 558 -13.80 20.19 -4.79
C ALA A 558 -12.31 20.20 -4.41
N ALA A 559 -11.83 19.12 -3.77
CA ALA A 559 -10.42 18.96 -3.42
C ALA A 559 -9.55 18.76 -4.68
N ASN A 560 -9.98 17.89 -5.61
CA ASN A 560 -9.29 17.63 -6.87
C ASN A 560 -9.19 18.88 -7.77
N ALA A 561 -10.15 19.79 -7.69
CA ALA A 561 -10.14 21.06 -8.43
C ALA A 561 -9.11 22.06 -7.87
N GLU A 562 -8.71 21.92 -6.60
CA GLU A 562 -7.68 22.77 -6.00
C GLU A 562 -6.30 22.26 -6.42
N LYS A 563 -5.65 22.97 -7.35
CA LYS A 563 -4.41 22.51 -7.99
C LYS A 563 -3.15 23.21 -7.48
N LEU A 564 -3.24 24.43 -7.03
CA LEU A 564 -2.08 25.26 -6.71
C LEU A 564 -1.94 25.56 -5.23
N ASP A 565 -3.03 25.75 -4.52
CA ASP A 565 -3.02 25.97 -3.07
C ASP A 565 -3.09 24.61 -2.34
N THR A 566 -1.93 24.12 -1.94
CA THR A 566 -1.78 22.83 -1.27
C THR A 566 -2.50 22.79 0.08
N ASN A 567 -2.47 23.89 0.85
CA ASN A 567 -3.16 23.97 2.14
C ASN A 567 -4.68 23.87 1.94
N ALA A 568 -5.24 24.67 1.02
CA ALA A 568 -6.65 24.63 0.67
C ALA A 568 -7.07 23.24 0.14
N ARG A 569 -6.21 22.61 -0.66
CA ARG A 569 -6.43 21.25 -1.18
C ARG A 569 -6.55 20.23 -0.03
N TYR A 570 -5.62 20.22 0.89
CA TYR A 570 -5.61 19.28 2.02
C TYR A 570 -6.76 19.51 2.99
N GLU A 571 -7.13 20.77 3.22
CA GLU A 571 -8.34 21.11 3.99
C GLU A 571 -9.62 20.53 3.36
N LYS A 572 -9.75 20.59 2.05
CA LYS A 572 -10.88 20.00 1.31
C LYS A 572 -10.88 18.47 1.36
N TYR A 573 -9.72 17.83 1.27
CA TYR A 573 -9.62 16.37 1.48
C TYR A 573 -9.92 15.97 2.91
N ALA A 574 -9.56 16.78 3.90
CA ALA A 574 -9.94 16.52 5.29
C ALA A 574 -11.47 16.52 5.47
N ALA A 575 -12.19 17.37 4.74
CA ALA A 575 -13.66 17.36 4.71
C ALA A 575 -14.19 16.05 4.08
N ALA A 576 -13.58 15.55 3.02
CA ALA A 576 -13.94 14.27 2.42
C ALA A 576 -13.68 13.09 3.38
N GLN A 577 -12.53 13.07 4.06
CA GLN A 577 -12.23 12.06 5.08
C GLN A 577 -13.19 12.13 6.26
N ALA A 578 -13.55 13.33 6.72
CA ALA A 578 -14.52 13.52 7.81
C ALA A 578 -15.88 12.94 7.43
N TRP A 579 -16.35 13.22 6.22
CA TRP A 579 -17.59 12.62 5.69
C TRP A 579 -17.50 11.09 5.70
N LEU A 580 -16.41 10.53 5.20
CA LEU A 580 -16.19 9.07 5.16
C LEU A 580 -16.20 8.45 6.55
N THR A 581 -15.59 9.09 7.53
CA THR A 581 -15.55 8.63 8.93
C THR A 581 -16.93 8.68 9.58
N GLU A 582 -17.74 9.68 9.25
CA GLU A 582 -19.10 9.86 9.78
C GLU A 582 -20.14 8.95 9.11
N ASN A 583 -19.96 8.58 7.84
CA ASN A 583 -20.98 7.89 7.03
C ASN A 583 -20.63 6.46 6.68
#